data_aff6c1c07ff786bcfe060212464e3e1b
#
_entry.id   aff6c1c07ff786bcfe060212464e3e1b
#
_cell.length_a   1.000
_cell.length_b   1.000
_cell.length_c   1.000
_cell.angle_alpha   90.00
_cell.angle_beta   90.00
_cell.angle_gamma   90.00
#
_symmetry.space_group_name_H-M   'P 1'
#
loop_
_entity.id
_entity.type
_entity.pdbx_description
1 polymer ?
#
loop_
_entity_poly.entity_id
_entity_poly.type
_entity_poly.pdbx_seq_one_letter_code
_entity_poly.pdbx_strand_id
1 'polypeptide(L)'
;MTALDLLGRRWTLRVLWELRDEPVGTFRELQQRCGGVSSSVLTDRINELRAAGIVERSEAGYQLSARGRELLPAVRALDRWAAGWTSP
;
A
#
# COMPACT_ATOMS: atom_id res chain seq x y z
N MET A 1 12.66 11.99 5.07
CA MET A 1 11.52 11.80 4.15
C MET A 1 10.24 12.23 4.84
N THR A 2 9.47 13.12 4.24
CA THR A 2 8.17 13.52 4.80
C THR A 2 7.11 12.46 4.47
N ALA A 3 5.97 12.53 5.16
CA ALA A 3 4.84 11.63 4.86
C ALA A 3 4.37 11.78 3.41
N LEU A 4 4.35 13.01 2.91
CA LEU A 4 3.93 13.24 1.52
C LEU A 4 4.92 12.65 0.52
N ASP A 5 6.21 12.72 0.80
CA ASP A 5 7.23 12.11 -0.06
C ASP A 5 7.07 10.59 -0.10
N LEU A 6 6.84 9.97 1.07
CA LEU A 6 6.62 8.54 1.17
C LEU A 6 5.36 8.11 0.42
N LEU A 7 4.23 8.75 0.75
CA LEU A 7 2.93 8.37 0.21
C LEU A 7 2.74 8.79 -1.25
N GLY A 8 3.50 9.79 -1.70
CA GLY A 8 3.45 10.27 -3.08
C GLY A 8 4.26 9.43 -4.07
N ARG A 9 5.01 8.44 -3.61
CA ARG A 9 5.74 7.56 -4.52
C ARG A 9 4.79 6.70 -5.31
N ARG A 10 5.12 6.47 -6.56
CA ARG A 10 4.31 5.62 -7.42
C ARG A 10 4.12 4.23 -6.79
N TRP A 11 2.92 3.73 -6.82
CA TRP A 11 2.49 2.43 -6.31
C TRP A 11 2.28 2.36 -4.79
N THR A 12 2.74 3.32 -4.02
CA THR A 12 2.62 3.26 -2.54
C THR A 12 1.16 3.18 -2.10
N LEU A 13 0.31 4.09 -2.57
CA LEU A 13 -1.12 4.07 -2.20
C LEU A 13 -1.81 2.80 -2.68
N ARG A 14 -1.41 2.27 -3.83
CA ARG A 14 -1.97 1.01 -4.34
C ARG A 14 -1.62 -0.16 -3.43
N VAL A 15 -0.38 -0.23 -2.96
CA VAL A 15 0.03 -1.27 -2.01
C VAL A 15 -0.79 -1.18 -0.73
N LEU A 16 -0.93 0.02 -0.18
CA LEU A 16 -1.74 0.21 1.03
C LEU A 16 -3.20 -0.22 0.81
N TRP A 17 -3.75 0.10 -0.34
CA TRP A 17 -5.10 -0.27 -0.70
C TRP A 17 -5.28 -1.78 -0.77
N GLU A 18 -4.34 -2.50 -1.36
CA GLU A 18 -4.42 -3.95 -1.46
C GLU A 18 -4.28 -4.66 -0.11
N LEU A 19 -3.69 -3.98 0.88
CA LEU A 19 -3.54 -4.53 2.23
C LEU A 19 -4.62 -4.05 3.21
N ARG A 20 -5.64 -3.33 2.75
CA ARG A 20 -6.61 -2.67 3.63
C ARG A 20 -7.47 -3.60 4.47
N ASP A 21 -7.83 -4.76 3.94
CA ASP A 21 -8.79 -5.64 4.60
C ASP A 21 -8.13 -6.79 5.35
N GLU A 22 -7.17 -7.45 4.70
CA GLU A 22 -6.54 -8.64 5.28
C GLU A 22 -5.11 -8.78 4.78
N PRO A 23 -4.28 -9.60 5.44
CA PRO A 23 -2.93 -9.86 4.96
C PRO A 23 -2.92 -10.48 3.57
N VAL A 24 -1.89 -10.17 2.79
CA VAL A 24 -1.63 -10.80 1.50
C VAL A 24 -0.45 -11.75 1.67
N GLY A 25 -0.68 -13.04 1.44
CA GLY A 25 0.20 -14.12 1.85
C GLY A 25 1.60 -14.09 1.27
N THR A 26 1.75 -13.72 0.00
CA THR A 26 3.04 -13.76 -0.68
C THR A 26 3.31 -12.48 -1.45
N PHE A 27 4.59 -12.24 -1.73
CA PHE A 27 5.01 -11.14 -2.59
C PHE A 27 4.36 -11.22 -3.97
N ARG A 28 4.34 -12.42 -4.53
CA ARG A 28 3.76 -12.63 -5.87
C ARG A 28 2.26 -12.30 -5.90
N GLU A 29 1.54 -12.70 -4.88
CA GLU A 29 0.12 -12.40 -4.78
C GLU A 29 -0.11 -10.89 -4.69
N LEU A 30 0.68 -10.20 -3.88
CA LEU A 30 0.61 -8.74 -3.75
C LEU A 30 0.92 -8.07 -5.09
N GLN A 31 1.95 -8.54 -5.78
CA GLN A 31 2.32 -8.03 -7.10
C GLN A 31 1.17 -8.18 -8.10
N GLN A 32 0.52 -9.33 -8.10
CA GLN A 32 -0.62 -9.58 -8.99
C GLN A 32 -1.80 -8.68 -8.66
N ARG A 33 -2.09 -8.48 -7.39
CA ARG A 33 -3.18 -7.59 -6.96
C ARG A 33 -2.93 -6.14 -7.35
N CYS A 34 -1.68 -5.72 -7.32
CA CYS A 34 -1.32 -4.36 -7.76
C CYS A 34 -1.44 -4.16 -9.26
N GLY A 35 -1.40 -5.24 -10.05
CA GLY A 35 -1.72 -5.15 -11.47
C GLY A 35 -0.70 -4.47 -12.35
N GLY A 36 0.55 -4.92 -12.36
CA GLY A 36 1.55 -4.43 -13.31
C GLY A 36 2.78 -3.78 -12.72
N VAL A 37 2.91 -3.77 -11.41
CA VAL A 37 4.12 -3.26 -10.76
C VAL A 37 5.29 -4.24 -10.99
N SER A 38 6.47 -3.73 -11.29
CA SER A 38 7.67 -4.57 -11.40
C SER A 38 8.10 -5.08 -10.02
N SER A 39 8.82 -6.20 -10.00
CA SER A 39 9.32 -6.79 -8.76
C SER A 39 10.24 -5.83 -8.02
N SER A 40 11.12 -5.13 -8.73
CA SER A 40 12.06 -4.20 -8.08
C SER A 40 11.33 -3.00 -7.48
N VAL A 41 10.36 -2.44 -8.16
CA VAL A 41 9.60 -1.30 -7.65
C VAL A 41 8.76 -1.73 -6.44
N LEU A 42 8.09 -2.88 -6.51
CA LEU A 42 7.30 -3.37 -5.38
C LEU A 42 8.19 -3.64 -4.17
N THR A 43 9.37 -4.25 -4.38
CA THR A 43 10.34 -4.46 -3.31
C THR A 43 10.71 -3.14 -2.65
N ASP A 44 11.01 -2.12 -3.44
CA ASP A 44 11.36 -0.80 -2.91
C ASP A 44 10.21 -0.21 -2.09
N ARG A 45 9.00 -0.26 -2.61
CA ARG A 45 7.81 0.28 -1.90
C ARG A 45 7.58 -0.44 -0.58
N ILE A 46 7.65 -1.78 -0.58
CA ILE A 46 7.47 -2.57 0.63
C ILE A 46 8.56 -2.23 1.66
N ASN A 47 9.82 -2.16 1.23
CA ASN A 47 10.92 -1.84 2.14
C ASN A 47 10.76 -0.44 2.74
N GLU A 48 10.36 0.56 1.95
CA GLU A 48 10.10 1.91 2.44
C GLU A 48 8.97 1.93 3.47
N LEU A 49 7.88 1.23 3.18
CA LEU A 49 6.73 1.18 4.08
C LEU A 49 7.05 0.41 5.37
N ARG A 50 7.85 -0.64 5.29
CA ARG A 50 8.31 -1.37 6.47
C ARG A 50 9.25 -0.52 7.32
N ALA A 51 10.18 0.18 6.69
CA ALA A 51 11.09 1.08 7.40
C ALA A 51 10.33 2.20 8.11
N ALA A 52 9.22 2.66 7.54
CA ALA A 52 8.37 3.68 8.14
C ALA A 52 7.40 3.11 9.21
N GLY A 53 7.39 1.79 9.41
CA GLY A 53 6.51 1.15 10.39
C GLY A 53 5.05 1.06 9.96
N ILE A 54 4.76 1.17 8.68
CA ILE A 54 3.40 1.17 8.14
C ILE A 54 2.96 -0.21 7.69
N VAL A 55 3.89 -0.98 7.13
CA VAL A 55 3.66 -2.36 6.71
C VAL A 55 4.57 -3.27 7.52
N GLU A 56 4.06 -4.43 7.87
CA GLU A 56 4.81 -5.46 8.56
C GLU A 56 4.58 -6.81 7.90
N ARG A 57 5.47 -7.75 8.17
CA ARG A 57 5.33 -9.13 7.70
C ARG A 57 5.05 -10.03 8.88
N SER A 58 3.97 -10.82 8.76
CA SER A 58 3.56 -11.80 9.75
C SER A 58 3.57 -13.20 9.12
N GLU A 59 3.17 -14.20 9.88
CA GLU A 59 2.96 -15.55 9.34
C GLU A 59 1.90 -15.56 8.26
N ALA A 60 0.92 -14.66 8.35
CA ALA A 60 -0.14 -14.54 7.35
C ALA A 60 0.30 -13.81 6.08
N GLY A 61 1.48 -13.21 6.07
CA GLY A 61 2.03 -12.46 4.94
C GLY A 61 2.24 -11.00 5.24
N TYR A 62 2.11 -10.16 4.21
CA TYR A 62 2.24 -8.71 4.34
C TYR A 62 0.94 -8.13 4.84
N GLN A 63 1.03 -7.21 5.78
CA GLN A 63 -0.15 -6.57 6.36
C GLN A 63 0.16 -5.15 6.82
N LEU A 64 -0.88 -4.34 7.01
CA LEU A 64 -0.72 -3.05 7.65
C LEU A 64 -0.47 -3.25 9.13
N SER A 65 0.50 -2.48 9.66
CA SER A 65 0.69 -2.38 11.10
C SER A 65 -0.46 -1.59 11.73
N ALA A 66 -0.50 -1.52 13.07
CA ALA A 66 -1.45 -0.63 13.76
C ALA A 66 -1.31 0.81 13.25
N ARG A 67 -0.06 1.27 13.06
CA ARG A 67 0.21 2.60 12.52
C ARG A 67 -0.30 2.75 11.09
N GLY A 68 -0.09 1.72 10.27
CA GLY A 68 -0.59 1.72 8.89
C GLY A 68 -2.11 1.77 8.81
N ARG A 69 -2.80 1.11 9.74
CA ARG A 69 -4.26 1.16 9.79
C ARG A 69 -4.80 2.54 10.10
N GLU A 70 -4.05 3.38 10.80
CA GLU A 70 -4.42 4.76 11.05
C GLU A 70 -4.52 5.59 9.77
N LEU A 71 -3.87 5.16 8.69
CA LEU A 71 -3.95 5.81 7.38
C LEU A 71 -5.22 5.44 6.61
N LEU A 72 -5.88 4.34 6.94
CA LEU A 72 -7.01 3.86 6.15
C LEU A 72 -8.14 4.88 6.00
N PRO A 73 -8.54 5.63 7.02
CA PRO A 73 -9.57 6.65 6.83
C PRO A 73 -9.21 7.66 5.73
N ALA A 74 -7.95 8.08 5.67
CA ALA A 74 -7.49 9.02 4.65
C ALA A 74 -7.46 8.36 3.26
N VAL A 75 -6.98 7.11 3.17
CA VAL A 75 -6.94 6.37 1.91
C VAL A 75 -8.36 6.12 1.39
N ARG A 76 -9.29 5.75 2.26
CA ARG A 76 -10.69 5.57 1.89
C ARG A 76 -11.35 6.87 1.45
N ALA A 77 -10.98 7.99 2.08
CA ALA A 77 -11.48 9.30 1.67
C ALA A 77 -11.01 9.65 0.25
N LEU A 78 -9.76 9.34 -0.08
CA LEU A 78 -9.23 9.52 -1.44
C LEU A 78 -10.00 8.65 -2.44
N ASP A 79 -10.26 7.41 -2.08
CA ASP A 79 -11.01 6.50 -2.93
C ASP A 79 -12.43 7.01 -3.18
N ARG A 80 -13.12 7.50 -2.14
CA ARG A 80 -14.45 8.06 -2.28
C ARG A 80 -14.46 9.30 -3.17
N TRP A 81 -13.46 10.16 -3.01
CA TRP A 81 -13.33 11.34 -3.86
C TRP A 81 -13.14 10.93 -5.32
N ALA A 82 -12.28 9.95 -5.55
CA ALA A 82 -11.98 9.46 -6.90
C ALA A 82 -13.15 8.74 -7.57
N ALA A 83 -14.11 8.23 -6.79
CA ALA A 83 -15.27 7.53 -7.35
C ALA A 83 -16.10 8.42 -8.27
N GLY A 84 -16.09 9.74 -8.03
CA GLY A 84 -16.77 10.71 -8.88
C GLY A 84 -15.87 11.32 -9.96
N TRP A 85 -14.62 10.88 -10.03
CA TRP A 85 -13.64 11.45 -10.94
C TRP A 85 -13.57 10.63 -12.22
N THR A 86 -13.68 11.33 -13.35
CA THR A 86 -13.58 10.68 -14.65
C THR A 86 -12.12 10.69 -15.09
N SER A 87 -11.55 9.50 -15.25
CA SER A 87 -10.18 9.37 -15.75
C SER A 87 -10.12 9.90 -17.18
N PRO A 88 -9.11 10.73 -17.50
CA PRO A 88 -8.94 11.22 -18.88
C PRO A 88 -8.55 10.08 -19.82
#